data_16d2bbc8f900277a164ed8e84dfc1908
#
_entry.id   16d2bbc8f900277a164ed8e84dfc1908
#
_cell.length_a   1.000
_cell.length_b   1.000
_cell.length_c   1.000
_cell.angle_alpha   90.00
_cell.angle_beta   90.00
_cell.angle_gamma   90.00
#
_symmetry.space_group_name_H-M   'P 1'
#
loop_
_entity.id
_entity.type
_entity.pdbx_description
1 polymer ?
#
loop_
_entity_poly.entity_id
_entity_poly.type
_entity_poly.pdbx_seq_one_letter_code
_entity_poly.pdbx_strand_id
1 'polypeptide(L)'
;MNQSTAFRRKIVYLVILVATLVPLYLLGRPSDGTAESGGQLASMRQDFGIAESDLGEISPASETMKLASLGLRGVAATLLWEKAHEYRVTHEWDRLKASLNNIALLQPHYDKVWEHQAWNLAYNVSSEFDDYRQRYEMVREGTDFLTRGVRQNRKAPRLIWYTGWFYGQKIGMSDEKRQFRRLFADDKVLHDSLAAEGIPIDSSEALGPLQKPDNWLVGQLWLNRGYSIVDAGVKIRRQTPINFFETGPKWAFKHAEAIEKEGILDRRAVSAWIKAYEVWRRFGERSIPTNSQFNIKLGSIDFLQEEKQRKLEEMRELASDVYEKLVEENIQTLPIDIRNVVRKKPEERTEAGKKAMPAILESVQPDPKVFAQRLPKGKQLAAARIVEEISDLD
;
A
#
# COMPACT_ATOMS: atom_id res chain seq x y z
N MET A 1 24.36 1.46 65.12
CA MET A 1 23.40 1.00 64.10
C MET A 1 23.34 -0.52 64.18
N ASN A 2 22.18 -1.09 64.56
CA ASN A 2 22.06 -2.54 64.84
C ASN A 2 22.32 -3.40 63.61
N GLN A 3 23.32 -4.28 63.63
CA GLN A 3 23.70 -5.25 62.61
C GLN A 3 22.47 -6.12 62.18
N SER A 4 21.54 -6.40 63.07
CA SER A 4 20.32 -7.16 62.82
C SER A 4 19.34 -6.46 61.88
N THR A 5 19.26 -5.15 61.96
CA THR A 5 18.38 -4.35 61.06
C THR A 5 18.97 -4.21 59.64
N ALA A 6 20.30 -4.12 59.53
CA ALA A 6 21.00 -4.12 58.24
C ALA A 6 20.88 -5.48 57.51
N PHE A 7 20.98 -6.57 58.26
CA PHE A 7 20.82 -7.92 57.73
C PHE A 7 19.37 -8.19 57.23
N ARG A 8 18.37 -7.81 58.03
CA ARG A 8 16.95 -7.90 57.62
C ARG A 8 16.66 -7.11 56.33
N ARG A 9 17.18 -5.90 56.20
CA ARG A 9 17.06 -5.10 54.98
C ARG A 9 17.69 -5.80 53.77
N LYS A 10 18.85 -6.42 53.91
CA LYS A 10 19.48 -7.19 52.81
C LYS A 10 18.62 -8.39 52.40
N ILE A 11 18.01 -9.10 53.32
CA ILE A 11 17.10 -10.21 53.01
C ILE A 11 15.86 -9.68 52.27
N VAL A 12 15.26 -8.58 52.74
CA VAL A 12 14.09 -7.98 52.07
C VAL A 12 14.46 -7.56 50.64
N TYR A 13 15.61 -6.93 50.45
CA TYR A 13 16.03 -6.54 49.08
C TYR A 13 16.30 -7.77 48.20
N LEU A 14 16.88 -8.85 48.75
CA LEU A 14 17.07 -10.08 48.01
C LEU A 14 15.74 -10.73 47.63
N VAL A 15 14.76 -10.76 48.52
CA VAL A 15 13.43 -11.29 48.25
C VAL A 15 12.73 -10.44 47.20
N ILE A 16 12.81 -9.12 47.28
CA ILE A 16 12.23 -8.23 46.25
C ILE A 16 12.92 -8.45 44.89
N LEU A 17 14.25 -8.60 44.88
CA LEU A 17 15.01 -8.87 43.65
C LEU A 17 14.57 -10.19 43.02
N VAL A 18 14.49 -11.28 43.79
CA VAL A 18 14.02 -12.57 43.30
C VAL A 18 12.56 -12.51 42.84
N ALA A 19 11.70 -11.83 43.63
CA ALA A 19 10.28 -11.64 43.27
C ALA A 19 10.08 -10.84 41.98
N THR A 20 11.02 -9.95 41.64
CA THR A 20 10.97 -9.21 40.35
C THR A 20 11.64 -9.96 39.22
N LEU A 21 12.70 -10.76 39.49
CA LEU A 21 13.39 -11.53 38.46
C LEU A 21 12.54 -12.68 37.89
N VAL A 22 11.71 -13.33 38.71
CA VAL A 22 10.87 -14.45 38.28
C VAL A 22 9.84 -14.00 37.20
N PRO A 23 9.02 -12.97 37.42
CA PRO A 23 8.11 -12.50 36.34
C PRO A 23 8.88 -11.95 35.14
N LEU A 24 10.01 -11.28 35.31
CA LEU A 24 10.86 -10.83 34.20
C LEU A 24 11.36 -12.00 33.35
N TYR A 25 11.81 -13.09 34.00
CA TYR A 25 12.24 -14.30 33.32
C TYR A 25 11.09 -14.95 32.57
N LEU A 26 9.89 -15.08 33.17
CA LEU A 26 8.70 -15.68 32.53
C LEU A 26 8.22 -14.84 31.36
N LEU A 27 8.26 -13.51 31.47
CA LEU A 27 7.91 -12.60 30.38
C LEU A 27 8.92 -12.64 29.23
N GLY A 28 10.21 -12.69 29.58
CA GLY A 28 11.32 -12.58 28.62
C GLY A 28 11.86 -13.91 28.09
N ARG A 29 11.28 -15.06 28.45
CA ARG A 29 11.74 -16.38 28.01
C ARG A 29 11.79 -16.44 26.48
N PRO A 30 12.95 -16.77 25.86
CA PRO A 30 13.03 -16.89 24.40
C PRO A 30 12.17 -18.04 23.91
N SER A 31 11.67 -17.94 22.66
CA SER A 31 10.97 -19.03 22.02
C SER A 31 11.95 -19.88 21.22
N ASP A 32 11.82 -21.19 21.27
CA ASP A 32 12.63 -22.14 20.49
C ASP A 32 12.12 -22.33 19.06
N GLY A 33 11.40 -21.31 18.53
CA GLY A 33 10.84 -21.33 17.16
C GLY A 33 9.49 -22.02 17.03
N THR A 34 8.95 -22.62 18.10
CA THR A 34 7.58 -23.17 18.12
C THR A 34 6.64 -22.18 18.83
N ALA A 35 5.41 -22.03 18.32
CA ALA A 35 4.43 -21.06 18.84
C ALA A 35 4.06 -21.26 20.34
N GLU A 36 4.40 -22.39 20.93
CA GLU A 36 4.07 -22.74 22.31
C GLU A 36 5.23 -22.58 23.32
N SER A 37 6.45 -22.28 22.85
CA SER A 37 7.66 -22.32 23.68
C SER A 37 8.27 -20.96 23.97
N GLY A 38 7.52 -19.95 24.30
CA GLY A 38 8.08 -18.62 24.60
C GLY A 38 7.35 -17.89 25.71
N GLY A 39 8.01 -16.87 26.29
CA GLY A 39 7.36 -15.95 27.21
C GLY A 39 6.40 -14.99 26.46
N GLN A 40 5.57 -14.28 27.22
CA GLN A 40 4.57 -13.36 26.67
C GLN A 40 5.17 -12.32 25.68
N LEU A 41 6.39 -11.86 25.92
CA LEU A 41 7.10 -10.95 25.00
C LEU A 41 7.47 -11.65 23.67
N ALA A 42 7.77 -12.95 23.68
CA ALA A 42 8.08 -13.70 22.47
C ALA A 42 6.83 -13.88 21.62
N SER A 43 5.68 -14.23 22.24
CA SER A 43 4.41 -14.33 21.52
C SER A 43 3.97 -12.98 20.93
N MET A 44 4.05 -11.91 21.71
CA MET A 44 3.76 -10.56 21.20
C MET A 44 4.68 -10.15 20.04
N ARG A 45 5.96 -10.49 20.09
CA ARG A 45 6.88 -10.23 18.96
C ARG A 45 6.46 -11.01 17.71
N GLN A 46 6.02 -12.24 17.87
CA GLN A 46 5.53 -13.06 16.76
C GLN A 46 4.24 -12.48 16.18
N ASP A 47 3.27 -12.09 17.03
CA ASP A 47 2.01 -11.47 16.60
C ASP A 47 2.23 -10.15 15.86
N PHE A 48 3.25 -9.39 16.29
CA PHE A 48 3.63 -8.14 15.62
C PHE A 48 4.61 -8.33 14.45
N GLY A 49 5.04 -9.56 14.13
CA GLY A 49 5.98 -9.85 13.03
C GLY A 49 7.35 -9.18 13.26
N ILE A 50 7.79 -9.09 14.51
CA ILE A 50 9.11 -8.59 14.94
C ILE A 50 9.90 -9.66 15.71
N ALA A 51 9.51 -10.94 15.53
CA ALA A 51 10.29 -12.07 16.03
C ALA A 51 11.63 -12.13 15.28
N GLU A 52 12.67 -12.64 15.95
CA GLU A 52 14.02 -12.74 15.34
C GLU A 52 14.03 -13.58 14.06
N SER A 53 13.16 -14.59 13.97
CA SER A 53 12.95 -15.40 12.76
C SER A 53 12.38 -14.60 11.58
N ASP A 54 11.72 -13.47 11.84
CA ASP A 54 11.07 -12.62 10.85
C ASP A 54 11.93 -11.42 10.45
N LEU A 55 13.00 -11.19 11.20
CA LEU A 55 13.97 -10.14 10.93
C LEU A 55 14.90 -10.58 9.79
N GLY A 56 15.42 -9.61 9.08
CA GLY A 56 16.40 -9.86 8.03
C GLY A 56 17.81 -10.01 8.57
N GLU A 57 18.78 -9.50 7.84
CA GLU A 57 20.20 -9.55 8.20
C GLU A 57 20.48 -8.79 9.49
N ILE A 58 21.21 -9.41 10.40
CA ILE A 58 21.64 -8.79 11.67
C ILE A 58 22.90 -7.96 11.39
N SER A 59 22.81 -6.65 11.60
CA SER A 59 23.97 -5.75 11.49
C SER A 59 24.77 -5.75 12.78
N PRO A 60 26.08 -6.15 12.76
CA PRO A 60 26.93 -6.08 13.95
C PRO A 60 27.02 -4.68 14.56
N ALA A 61 27.01 -3.63 13.71
CA ALA A 61 26.99 -2.24 14.18
C ALA A 61 25.70 -1.90 14.93
N SER A 62 24.54 -2.41 14.47
CA SER A 62 23.27 -2.24 15.17
C SER A 62 23.28 -2.94 16.54
N GLU A 63 23.79 -4.16 16.64
CA GLU A 63 23.88 -4.89 17.91
C GLU A 63 24.84 -4.20 18.89
N THR A 64 25.98 -3.74 18.40
CA THR A 64 26.92 -2.95 19.23
C THR A 64 26.26 -1.67 19.76
N MET A 65 25.50 -0.94 18.92
CA MET A 65 24.79 0.28 19.32
C MET A 65 23.69 -0.03 20.35
N LYS A 66 22.98 -1.15 20.20
CA LYS A 66 21.97 -1.62 21.17
C LYS A 66 22.62 -1.92 22.53
N LEU A 67 23.76 -2.60 22.54
CA LEU A 67 24.51 -2.89 23.74
C LEU A 67 25.05 -1.60 24.41
N ALA A 68 25.67 -0.71 23.64
CA ALA A 68 26.20 0.57 24.11
C ALA A 68 25.13 1.46 24.74
N SER A 69 23.88 1.40 24.24
CA SER A 69 22.78 2.17 24.80
C SER A 69 22.21 1.63 26.12
N LEU A 70 22.71 0.51 26.65
CA LEU A 70 22.28 -0.11 27.92
C LEU A 70 20.74 -0.19 28.09
N GLY A 71 20.03 -0.47 27.03
CA GLY A 71 18.57 -0.52 27.02
C GLY A 71 17.87 0.84 26.82
N LEU A 72 18.60 1.96 26.83
CA LEU A 72 18.05 3.32 26.61
C LEU A 72 17.93 3.68 25.12
N ARG A 73 17.94 2.69 24.24
CA ARG A 73 17.89 2.90 22.77
C ARG A 73 16.72 3.79 22.30
N GLY A 74 15.56 3.71 22.97
CA GLY A 74 14.40 4.56 22.66
C GLY A 74 14.67 6.02 22.97
N VAL A 75 15.26 6.31 24.12
CA VAL A 75 15.65 7.66 24.54
C VAL A 75 16.73 8.21 23.60
N ALA A 76 17.76 7.43 23.30
CA ALA A 76 18.80 7.82 22.35
C ALA A 76 18.25 8.12 20.97
N ALA A 77 17.33 7.28 20.47
CA ALA A 77 16.67 7.52 19.19
C ALA A 77 15.82 8.79 19.21
N THR A 78 15.09 9.10 20.30
CA THR A 78 14.31 10.33 20.44
C THR A 78 15.20 11.57 20.36
N LEU A 79 16.32 11.57 21.09
CA LEU A 79 17.29 12.68 21.04
C LEU A 79 17.90 12.86 19.64
N LEU A 80 18.20 11.75 18.95
CA LEU A 80 18.70 11.81 17.59
C LEU A 80 17.63 12.31 16.60
N TRP A 81 16.35 12.00 16.81
CA TRP A 81 15.26 12.54 16.01
C TRP A 81 15.12 14.06 16.17
N GLU A 82 15.25 14.56 17.40
CA GLU A 82 15.24 15.99 17.68
C GLU A 82 16.41 16.68 16.96
N LYS A 83 17.63 16.13 17.08
CA LYS A 83 18.80 16.63 16.34
C LYS A 83 18.65 16.54 14.83
N ALA A 84 18.09 15.46 14.30
CA ALA A 84 17.80 15.33 12.88
C ALA A 84 16.80 16.41 12.39
N HIS A 85 15.80 16.75 13.22
CA HIS A 85 14.90 17.86 12.92
C HIS A 85 15.64 19.21 12.88
N GLU A 86 16.50 19.50 13.88
CA GLU A 86 17.32 20.70 13.94
C GLU A 86 18.20 20.83 12.67
N TYR A 87 18.96 19.76 12.34
CA TYR A 87 19.85 19.75 11.16
C TYR A 87 19.10 19.90 9.85
N ARG A 88 17.86 19.42 9.75
CA ARG A 88 17.02 19.65 8.59
C ARG A 88 16.62 21.12 8.44
N VAL A 89 16.28 21.80 9.55
CA VAL A 89 15.90 23.22 9.55
C VAL A 89 17.11 24.12 9.23
N THR A 90 18.31 23.74 9.71
CA THR A 90 19.55 24.48 9.47
C THR A 90 20.26 24.10 8.16
N HIS A 91 19.66 23.17 7.36
CA HIS A 91 20.23 22.68 6.10
C HIS A 91 21.63 22.01 6.27
N GLU A 92 21.90 21.42 7.44
CA GLU A 92 23.14 20.70 7.73
C GLU A 92 23.01 19.23 7.27
N TRP A 93 22.99 18.99 5.96
CA TRP A 93 22.65 17.72 5.35
C TRP A 93 23.52 16.53 5.76
N ASP A 94 24.83 16.74 5.91
CA ASP A 94 25.77 15.68 6.35
C ASP A 94 25.47 15.23 7.78
N ARG A 95 25.20 16.16 8.69
CA ARG A 95 24.83 15.84 10.08
C ARG A 95 23.46 15.20 10.16
N LEU A 96 22.51 15.65 9.34
CA LEU A 96 21.20 15.02 9.21
C LEU A 96 21.35 13.55 8.77
N LYS A 97 22.13 13.32 7.70
CA LYS A 97 22.40 11.96 7.17
C LYS A 97 23.04 11.07 8.24
N ALA A 98 24.05 11.58 8.97
CA ALA A 98 24.70 10.85 10.06
C ALA A 98 23.72 10.51 11.19
N SER A 99 22.89 11.47 11.62
CA SER A 99 21.87 11.24 12.66
C SER A 99 20.85 10.18 12.27
N LEU A 100 20.35 10.23 11.04
CA LEU A 100 19.37 9.25 10.54
C LEU A 100 19.98 7.86 10.35
N ASN A 101 21.24 7.76 9.94
CA ASN A 101 21.97 6.49 9.94
C ASN A 101 22.09 5.90 11.36
N ASN A 102 22.41 6.73 12.35
CA ASN A 102 22.49 6.29 13.76
C ASN A 102 21.13 5.85 14.29
N ILE A 103 20.04 6.54 13.93
CA ILE A 103 18.67 6.12 14.27
C ILE A 103 18.36 4.75 13.65
N ALA A 104 18.72 4.54 12.38
CA ALA A 104 18.55 3.26 11.72
C ALA A 104 19.33 2.11 12.39
N LEU A 105 20.52 2.38 12.92
CA LEU A 105 21.30 1.41 13.72
C LEU A 105 20.65 1.11 15.07
N LEU A 106 20.08 2.10 15.74
CA LEU A 106 19.37 1.91 17.02
C LEU A 106 18.02 1.22 16.84
N GLN A 107 17.32 1.50 15.76
CA GLN A 107 15.96 1.04 15.47
C GLN A 107 15.83 0.47 14.05
N PRO A 108 16.59 -0.59 13.69
CA PRO A 108 16.63 -1.12 12.32
C PRO A 108 15.29 -1.67 11.83
N HIS A 109 14.40 -2.05 12.75
CA HIS A 109 13.08 -2.60 12.45
C HIS A 109 11.95 -1.56 12.49
N TYR A 110 12.30 -0.29 12.60
CA TYR A 110 11.37 0.81 12.47
C TYR A 110 11.37 1.34 11.04
N ASP A 111 10.53 0.78 10.19
CA ASP A 111 10.45 1.05 8.75
C ASP A 111 10.32 2.54 8.38
N LYS A 112 9.72 3.36 9.26
CA LYS A 112 9.63 4.81 9.05
C LYS A 112 10.97 5.53 8.98
N VAL A 113 12.00 5.04 9.65
CA VAL A 113 13.36 5.60 9.55
C VAL A 113 13.87 5.48 8.12
N TRP A 114 13.67 4.31 7.52
CA TRP A 114 14.10 4.01 6.16
C TRP A 114 13.32 4.83 5.12
N GLU A 115 11.99 4.87 5.25
CA GLU A 115 11.13 5.66 4.39
C GLU A 115 11.50 7.16 4.46
N HIS A 116 11.64 7.72 5.68
CA HIS A 116 11.91 9.13 5.91
C HIS A 116 13.28 9.56 5.37
N GLN A 117 14.33 8.77 5.63
CA GLN A 117 15.68 9.10 5.17
C GLN A 117 15.77 9.06 3.64
N ALA A 118 15.20 8.03 3.01
CA ALA A 118 15.16 7.95 1.56
C ALA A 118 14.44 9.16 0.94
N TRP A 119 13.30 9.52 1.53
CA TRP A 119 12.57 10.72 1.11
C TRP A 119 13.42 11.97 1.29
N ASN A 120 14.06 12.13 2.44
CA ASN A 120 14.90 13.31 2.73
C ASN A 120 16.03 13.45 1.72
N LEU A 121 16.76 12.39 1.43
CA LEU A 121 17.83 12.41 0.43
C LEU A 121 17.31 12.76 -0.95
N ALA A 122 16.26 12.10 -1.41
CA ALA A 122 15.80 12.20 -2.78
C ALA A 122 14.95 13.45 -3.08
N TYR A 123 14.34 14.07 -2.09
CA TYR A 123 13.47 15.22 -2.30
C TYR A 123 14.01 16.50 -1.66
N ASN A 124 14.49 16.45 -0.42
CA ASN A 124 15.00 17.64 0.24
C ASN A 124 16.45 17.92 -0.17
N VAL A 125 17.36 16.97 0.12
CA VAL A 125 18.79 17.18 -0.17
C VAL A 125 19.04 17.31 -1.67
N SER A 126 18.36 16.49 -2.50
CA SER A 126 18.52 16.57 -3.95
C SER A 126 18.14 17.95 -4.52
N SER A 127 17.18 18.65 -3.93
CA SER A 127 16.74 19.97 -4.41
C SER A 127 17.75 21.09 -4.17
N GLU A 128 18.73 20.86 -3.31
CA GLU A 128 19.80 21.84 -3.03
C GLU A 128 20.87 21.89 -4.14
N PHE A 129 20.89 20.93 -5.04
CA PHE A 129 21.82 20.88 -6.15
C PHE A 129 21.20 21.43 -7.43
N ASP A 130 21.97 22.20 -8.22
CA ASP A 130 21.53 22.72 -9.51
C ASP A 130 21.68 21.67 -10.62
N ASP A 131 22.75 20.84 -10.58
CA ASP A 131 23.01 19.81 -11.57
C ASP A 131 22.12 18.56 -11.32
N TYR A 132 21.37 18.17 -12.33
CA TYR A 132 20.51 16.98 -12.29
C TYR A 132 21.29 15.67 -12.03
N ARG A 133 22.60 15.58 -12.34
CA ARG A 133 23.42 14.42 -12.02
C ARG A 133 23.67 14.31 -10.54
N GLN A 134 23.97 15.41 -9.87
CA GLN A 134 24.11 15.45 -8.41
C GLN A 134 22.76 15.17 -7.72
N ARG A 135 21.66 15.70 -8.29
CA ARG A 135 20.30 15.33 -7.81
C ARG A 135 20.05 13.84 -7.93
N TYR A 136 20.43 13.22 -9.05
CA TYR A 136 20.30 11.79 -9.25
C TYR A 136 21.14 10.98 -8.27
N GLU A 137 22.36 11.41 -7.93
CA GLU A 137 23.17 10.78 -6.89
C GLU A 137 22.43 10.70 -5.55
N MET A 138 21.76 11.77 -5.14
CA MET A 138 20.95 11.77 -3.91
C MET A 138 19.74 10.83 -4.01
N VAL A 139 19.14 10.73 -5.17
CA VAL A 139 18.06 9.76 -5.44
C VAL A 139 18.60 8.33 -5.33
N ARG A 140 19.76 8.04 -5.92
CA ARG A 140 20.45 6.75 -5.82
C ARG A 140 20.76 6.39 -4.37
N GLU A 141 21.35 7.31 -3.60
CA GLU A 141 21.59 7.10 -2.17
C GLU A 141 20.30 6.79 -1.40
N GLY A 142 19.18 7.46 -1.74
CA GLY A 142 17.87 7.19 -1.17
C GLY A 142 17.38 5.77 -1.48
N THR A 143 17.54 5.29 -2.72
CA THR A 143 17.17 3.92 -3.10
C THR A 143 18.05 2.88 -2.42
N ASP A 144 19.36 3.13 -2.30
CA ASP A 144 20.29 2.26 -1.57
C ASP A 144 19.93 2.17 -0.09
N PHE A 145 19.51 3.29 0.50
CA PHE A 145 19.07 3.32 1.88
C PHE A 145 17.82 2.46 2.09
N LEU A 146 16.83 2.55 1.20
CA LEU A 146 15.64 1.68 1.24
C LEU A 146 16.00 0.21 1.07
N THR A 147 16.88 -0.11 0.15
CA THR A 147 17.36 -1.47 -0.12
C THR A 147 18.00 -2.08 1.13
N ARG A 148 18.85 -1.31 1.84
CA ARG A 148 19.41 -1.72 3.15
C ARG A 148 18.31 -1.94 4.19
N GLY A 149 17.30 -1.09 4.21
CA GLY A 149 16.14 -1.24 5.08
C GLY A 149 15.37 -2.53 4.82
N VAL A 150 15.14 -2.87 3.56
CA VAL A 150 14.48 -4.14 3.16
C VAL A 150 15.32 -5.34 3.57
N ARG A 151 16.66 -5.28 3.41
CA ARG A 151 17.57 -6.35 3.81
C ARG A 151 17.42 -6.72 5.30
N GLN A 152 17.23 -5.71 6.15
CA GLN A 152 17.01 -5.89 7.58
C GLN A 152 15.55 -6.18 7.97
N ASN A 153 14.60 -5.96 7.03
CA ASN A 153 13.16 -6.08 7.27
C ASN A 153 12.49 -6.87 6.14
N ARG A 154 12.97 -8.09 5.89
CA ARG A 154 12.56 -8.93 4.71
C ARG A 154 11.06 -9.23 4.67
N LYS A 155 10.38 -9.26 5.83
CA LYS A 155 8.95 -9.49 5.95
C LYS A 155 8.15 -8.19 6.21
N ALA A 156 8.65 -7.04 5.76
CA ALA A 156 7.94 -5.76 5.83
C ALA A 156 7.33 -5.38 4.46
N PRO A 157 6.10 -5.82 4.12
CA PRO A 157 5.50 -5.61 2.81
C PRO A 157 5.46 -4.14 2.41
N ARG A 158 5.13 -3.26 3.37
CA ARG A 158 5.06 -1.82 3.14
C ARG A 158 6.42 -1.23 2.74
N LEU A 159 7.52 -1.61 3.40
CA LEU A 159 8.85 -1.09 3.06
C LEU A 159 9.30 -1.55 1.68
N ILE A 160 9.03 -2.82 1.35
CA ILE A 160 9.32 -3.38 0.03
C ILE A 160 8.49 -2.67 -1.05
N TRP A 161 7.19 -2.47 -0.80
CA TRP A 161 6.31 -1.70 -1.67
C TRP A 161 6.82 -0.26 -1.85
N TYR A 162 7.23 0.39 -0.75
CA TYR A 162 7.73 1.77 -0.80
C TYR A 162 9.00 1.88 -1.65
N THR A 163 9.87 0.85 -1.61
CA THR A 163 11.05 0.77 -2.48
C THR A 163 10.62 0.72 -3.95
N GLY A 164 9.71 -0.16 -4.34
CA GLY A 164 9.18 -0.24 -5.70
C GLY A 164 8.44 1.02 -6.15
N TRP A 165 7.66 1.61 -5.25
CA TRP A 165 6.99 2.88 -5.48
C TRP A 165 7.98 4.02 -5.76
N PHE A 166 9.11 4.04 -5.04
CA PHE A 166 10.13 5.08 -5.14
C PHE A 166 10.81 5.11 -6.53
N TYR A 167 11.12 3.94 -7.11
CA TYR A 167 11.64 3.82 -8.48
C TYR A 167 10.69 4.44 -9.51
N GLY A 168 9.40 4.18 -9.40
CA GLY A 168 8.42 4.79 -10.28
C GLY A 168 8.23 6.28 -10.01
N GLN A 169 7.97 6.64 -8.76
CA GLN A 169 7.59 8.00 -8.39
C GLN A 169 8.74 8.99 -8.57
N LYS A 170 9.93 8.70 -8.01
CA LYS A 170 11.02 9.68 -8.03
C LYS A 170 11.80 9.68 -9.35
N ILE A 171 12.11 8.51 -9.89
CA ILE A 171 12.88 8.44 -11.14
C ILE A 171 11.96 8.68 -12.35
N GLY A 172 10.72 8.18 -12.31
CA GLY A 172 9.82 8.20 -13.47
C GLY A 172 8.86 9.36 -13.56
N MET A 173 8.58 10.10 -12.46
CA MET A 173 7.56 11.16 -12.42
C MET A 173 8.06 12.53 -11.98
N SER A 174 9.31 12.67 -11.54
CA SER A 174 9.88 13.98 -11.20
C SER A 174 9.99 14.91 -12.41
N ASP A 175 10.30 16.16 -12.19
CA ASP A 175 10.53 17.14 -13.26
C ASP A 175 11.72 16.72 -14.14
N GLU A 176 12.76 16.12 -13.53
CA GLU A 176 13.95 15.60 -14.20
C GLU A 176 13.80 14.17 -14.75
N LYS A 177 12.57 13.62 -14.82
CA LYS A 177 12.30 12.23 -15.21
C LYS A 177 13.01 11.73 -16.47
N ARG A 178 13.18 12.60 -17.49
CA ARG A 178 13.88 12.23 -18.72
C ARG A 178 15.35 11.97 -18.48
N GLN A 179 15.99 12.83 -17.68
CA GLN A 179 17.39 12.71 -17.30
C GLN A 179 17.59 11.55 -16.33
N PHE A 180 16.76 11.46 -15.30
CA PHE A 180 16.84 10.40 -14.28
C PHE A 180 16.64 9.02 -14.86
N ARG A 181 15.69 8.82 -15.76
CA ARG A 181 15.47 7.54 -16.43
C ARG A 181 16.68 7.11 -17.28
N ARG A 182 17.34 8.06 -17.99
CA ARG A 182 18.57 7.79 -18.75
C ARG A 182 19.73 7.42 -17.83
N LEU A 183 19.95 8.20 -16.77
CA LEU A 183 20.98 7.90 -15.78
C LEU A 183 20.75 6.54 -15.14
N PHE A 184 19.51 6.24 -14.74
CA PHE A 184 19.13 4.96 -14.18
C PHE A 184 19.44 3.79 -15.14
N ALA A 185 19.07 3.92 -16.40
CA ALA A 185 19.31 2.88 -17.41
C ALA A 185 20.79 2.53 -17.61
N ASP A 186 21.71 3.46 -17.27
CA ASP A 186 23.17 3.31 -17.42
C ASP A 186 23.91 3.13 -16.08
N ASP A 187 23.19 3.11 -14.94
CA ASP A 187 23.77 3.03 -13.59
C ASP A 187 24.14 1.62 -13.19
N LYS A 188 25.26 1.13 -13.70
CA LYS A 188 25.76 -0.23 -13.39
C LYS A 188 25.97 -0.48 -11.90
N VAL A 189 26.44 0.54 -11.16
CA VAL A 189 26.69 0.40 -9.71
C VAL A 189 25.40 0.09 -8.96
N LEU A 190 24.33 0.82 -9.29
CA LEU A 190 23.00 0.54 -8.71
C LEU A 190 22.48 -0.83 -9.18
N HIS A 191 22.66 -1.17 -10.46
CA HIS A 191 22.20 -2.46 -10.99
C HIS A 191 22.90 -3.64 -10.31
N ASP A 192 24.21 -3.57 -10.09
CA ASP A 192 24.99 -4.60 -9.38
C ASP A 192 24.48 -4.74 -7.92
N SER A 193 24.18 -3.63 -7.25
CA SER A 193 23.57 -3.63 -5.91
C SER A 193 22.21 -4.31 -5.92
N LEU A 194 21.37 -4.04 -6.90
CA LEU A 194 20.05 -4.66 -7.05
C LEU A 194 20.14 -6.16 -7.32
N ALA A 195 21.07 -6.58 -8.19
CA ALA A 195 21.34 -7.99 -8.46
C ALA A 195 21.76 -8.73 -7.18
N ALA A 196 22.62 -8.12 -6.36
CA ALA A 196 23.03 -8.67 -5.07
C ALA A 196 21.86 -8.85 -4.08
N GLU A 197 20.78 -8.04 -4.21
CA GLU A 197 19.54 -8.20 -3.45
C GLU A 197 18.57 -9.23 -4.04
N GLY A 198 18.95 -9.89 -5.12
CA GLY A 198 18.13 -10.88 -5.81
C GLY A 198 17.03 -10.27 -6.69
N ILE A 199 17.18 -9.00 -7.11
CA ILE A 199 16.32 -8.40 -8.13
C ILE A 199 16.91 -8.81 -9.50
N PRO A 200 16.17 -9.51 -10.38
CA PRO A 200 16.66 -10.02 -11.64
C PRO A 200 16.78 -8.89 -12.70
N ILE A 201 17.76 -8.00 -12.50
CA ILE A 201 17.93 -6.76 -13.27
C ILE A 201 18.21 -7.00 -14.76
N ASP A 202 18.79 -8.16 -15.11
CA ASP A 202 19.11 -8.55 -16.48
C ASP A 202 17.98 -9.38 -17.14
N SER A 203 16.89 -9.61 -16.44
CA SER A 203 15.74 -10.35 -16.98
C SER A 203 14.92 -9.52 -17.96
N SER A 204 14.22 -10.18 -18.88
CA SER A 204 13.25 -9.52 -19.76
C SER A 204 12.14 -8.76 -19.02
N GLU A 205 11.95 -9.04 -17.72
CA GLU A 205 10.98 -8.34 -16.87
C GLU A 205 11.51 -6.98 -16.39
N ALA A 206 12.84 -6.80 -16.34
CA ALA A 206 13.51 -5.56 -15.94
C ALA A 206 13.88 -4.67 -17.12
N LEU A 207 14.10 -5.28 -18.32
CA LEU A 207 14.63 -4.59 -19.49
C LEU A 207 13.55 -3.84 -20.26
N GLY A 208 13.78 -2.55 -20.49
CA GLY A 208 12.96 -1.71 -21.35
C GLY A 208 13.24 -1.91 -22.84
N PRO A 209 12.64 -1.07 -23.71
CA PRO A 209 12.74 -1.21 -25.18
C PRO A 209 14.16 -1.14 -25.76
N LEU A 210 15.08 -0.52 -25.02
CA LEU A 210 16.50 -0.37 -25.41
C LEU A 210 17.41 -1.47 -24.85
N GLN A 211 16.84 -2.56 -24.32
CA GLN A 211 17.56 -3.66 -23.67
C GLN A 211 18.42 -3.18 -22.48
N LYS A 212 17.96 -2.16 -21.79
CA LYS A 212 18.54 -1.64 -20.56
C LYS A 212 17.51 -1.67 -19.44
N PRO A 213 17.94 -1.75 -18.17
CA PRO A 213 17.00 -1.68 -17.04
C PRO A 213 16.13 -0.44 -17.09
N ASP A 214 14.82 -0.63 -16.89
CA ASP A 214 13.84 0.43 -16.88
C ASP A 214 13.30 0.63 -15.48
N ASN A 215 13.24 1.87 -15.02
CA ASN A 215 12.84 2.19 -13.64
C ASN A 215 11.43 1.72 -13.27
N TRP A 216 10.48 1.73 -14.22
CA TRP A 216 9.11 1.27 -13.99
C TRP A 216 9.05 -0.25 -13.82
N LEU A 217 9.81 -0.96 -14.66
CA LEU A 217 9.88 -2.42 -14.63
C LEU A 217 10.62 -2.91 -13.38
N VAL A 218 11.72 -2.28 -13.02
CA VAL A 218 12.44 -2.57 -11.77
C VAL A 218 11.57 -2.26 -10.55
N GLY A 219 10.83 -1.15 -10.59
CA GLY A 219 9.81 -0.85 -9.56
C GLY A 219 8.77 -1.96 -9.44
N GLN A 220 8.28 -2.52 -10.56
CA GLN A 220 7.35 -3.66 -10.56
C GLN A 220 7.95 -4.93 -9.94
N LEU A 221 9.24 -5.22 -10.16
CA LEU A 221 9.90 -6.37 -9.54
C LEU A 221 9.90 -6.26 -8.00
N TRP A 222 10.17 -5.08 -7.47
CA TRP A 222 10.06 -4.82 -6.04
C TRP A 222 8.62 -5.00 -5.54
N LEU A 223 7.62 -4.46 -6.27
CA LEU A 223 6.21 -4.60 -5.90
C LEU A 223 5.78 -6.08 -5.92
N ASN A 224 6.18 -6.84 -6.93
CA ASN A 224 5.90 -8.28 -7.03
C ASN A 224 6.50 -9.06 -5.85
N ARG A 225 7.74 -8.71 -5.42
CA ARG A 225 8.33 -9.27 -4.19
C ARG A 225 7.46 -8.96 -2.97
N GLY A 226 6.95 -7.74 -2.85
CA GLY A 226 6.00 -7.36 -1.79
C GLY A 226 4.70 -8.14 -1.85
N TYR A 227 4.13 -8.34 -3.04
CA TYR A 227 2.91 -9.11 -3.25
C TYR A 227 3.11 -10.58 -2.85
N SER A 228 4.22 -11.20 -3.24
CA SER A 228 4.52 -12.60 -2.88
C SER A 228 4.59 -12.82 -1.37
N ILE A 229 5.10 -11.85 -0.61
CA ILE A 229 5.17 -11.93 0.85
C ILE A 229 3.77 -11.82 1.47
N VAL A 230 2.91 -10.97 0.91
CA VAL A 230 1.52 -10.84 1.36
C VAL A 230 0.72 -12.10 1.00
N ASP A 231 0.93 -12.65 -0.20
CA ASP A 231 0.31 -13.90 -0.65
C ASP A 231 0.75 -15.11 0.22
N ALA A 232 1.96 -15.04 0.80
CA ALA A 232 2.46 -15.99 1.80
C ALA A 232 1.90 -15.76 3.23
N GLY A 233 0.94 -14.82 3.41
CA GLY A 233 0.21 -14.62 4.65
C GLY A 233 0.69 -13.45 5.52
N VAL A 234 1.70 -12.68 5.11
CA VAL A 234 2.15 -11.52 5.88
C VAL A 234 1.16 -10.36 5.71
N LYS A 235 0.67 -9.81 6.81
CA LYS A 235 -0.35 -8.75 6.80
C LYS A 235 0.23 -7.41 6.33
N ILE A 236 -0.53 -6.72 5.48
CA ILE A 236 -0.27 -5.32 5.13
C ILE A 236 -0.62 -4.45 6.34
N ARG A 237 0.32 -3.59 6.76
CA ARG A 237 0.13 -2.67 7.89
C ARG A 237 0.30 -1.23 7.41
N ARG A 238 -0.52 -0.31 7.95
CA ARG A 238 -0.44 1.15 7.70
C ARG A 238 -0.57 1.56 6.23
N GLN A 239 -1.26 0.73 5.44
CA GLN A 239 -1.55 0.99 4.03
C GLN A 239 -2.83 0.22 3.65
N THR A 240 -3.66 0.81 2.78
CA THR A 240 -4.84 0.09 2.27
C THR A 240 -4.40 -1.00 1.29
N PRO A 241 -4.97 -2.19 1.35
CA PRO A 241 -4.64 -3.27 0.42
C PRO A 241 -4.84 -2.88 -1.04
N ILE A 242 -5.90 -2.12 -1.36
CA ILE A 242 -6.13 -1.62 -2.73
C ILE A 242 -4.94 -0.81 -3.21
N ASN A 243 -4.51 0.21 -2.46
CA ASN A 243 -3.36 1.05 -2.83
C ASN A 243 -2.06 0.23 -2.95
N PHE A 244 -1.89 -0.77 -2.08
CA PHE A 244 -0.74 -1.67 -2.13
C PHE A 244 -0.67 -2.42 -3.47
N PHE A 245 -1.77 -3.02 -3.91
CA PHE A 245 -1.79 -3.86 -5.11
C PHE A 245 -1.97 -3.07 -6.42
N GLU A 246 -2.62 -1.91 -6.42
CA GLU A 246 -2.85 -1.10 -7.65
C GLU A 246 -1.58 -0.42 -8.18
N THR A 247 -0.53 -0.30 -7.36
CA THR A 247 0.69 0.40 -7.76
C THR A 247 1.43 -0.32 -8.89
N GLY A 248 1.42 -1.66 -8.90
CA GLY A 248 2.02 -2.44 -10.00
C GLY A 248 1.37 -2.17 -11.36
N PRO A 249 0.04 -2.29 -11.47
CA PRO A 249 -0.69 -1.89 -12.67
C PRO A 249 -0.42 -0.45 -13.10
N LYS A 250 -0.40 0.51 -12.15
CA LYS A 250 -0.05 1.91 -12.44
C LYS A 250 1.35 2.04 -13.05
N TRP A 251 2.33 1.30 -12.54
CA TRP A 251 3.69 1.32 -13.09
C TRP A 251 3.76 0.69 -14.47
N ALA A 252 3.01 -0.38 -14.74
CA ALA A 252 2.91 -0.97 -16.08
C ALA A 252 2.33 0.03 -17.09
N PHE A 253 1.26 0.72 -16.71
CA PHE A 253 0.65 1.79 -17.52
C PHE A 253 1.64 2.92 -17.77
N LYS A 254 2.32 3.41 -16.72
CA LYS A 254 3.30 4.49 -16.82
C LYS A 254 4.52 4.11 -17.67
N HIS A 255 4.94 2.86 -17.64
CA HIS A 255 5.96 2.34 -18.54
C HIS A 255 5.52 2.44 -20.01
N ALA A 256 4.33 1.95 -20.35
CA ALA A 256 3.80 2.02 -21.71
C ALA A 256 3.64 3.48 -22.20
N GLU A 257 3.08 4.34 -21.36
CA GLU A 257 2.96 5.78 -21.63
C GLU A 257 4.32 6.45 -21.85
N ALA A 258 5.34 6.07 -21.09
CA ALA A 258 6.69 6.62 -21.21
C ALA A 258 7.36 6.22 -22.53
N ILE A 259 7.18 4.97 -22.97
CA ILE A 259 7.69 4.47 -24.25
C ILE A 259 7.11 5.28 -25.43
N GLU A 260 5.80 5.53 -25.44
CA GLU A 260 5.16 6.37 -26.46
C GLU A 260 5.69 7.81 -26.43
N LYS A 261 5.77 8.41 -25.25
CA LYS A 261 6.29 9.78 -25.07
C LYS A 261 7.76 9.94 -25.48
N GLU A 262 8.51 8.86 -25.49
CA GLU A 262 9.88 8.80 -25.98
C GLU A 262 9.99 8.58 -27.49
N GLY A 263 8.84 8.48 -28.18
CA GLY A 263 8.75 8.34 -29.63
C GLY A 263 8.90 6.91 -30.15
N ILE A 264 8.83 5.90 -29.29
CA ILE A 264 8.84 4.50 -29.68
C ILE A 264 7.39 4.08 -29.95
N LEU A 265 7.00 4.01 -31.22
CA LEU A 265 5.63 3.75 -31.67
C LEU A 265 5.47 2.42 -32.42
N ASP A 266 6.46 1.55 -32.32
CA ASP A 266 6.49 0.24 -33.00
C ASP A 266 5.92 -0.88 -32.12
N ARG A 267 6.20 -2.14 -32.47
CA ARG A 267 5.74 -3.33 -31.74
C ARG A 267 6.11 -3.31 -30.25
N ARG A 268 7.18 -2.60 -29.85
CA ARG A 268 7.61 -2.48 -28.44
C ARG A 268 6.57 -1.70 -27.62
N ALA A 269 6.01 -0.62 -28.18
CA ALA A 269 4.94 0.12 -27.54
C ALA A 269 3.67 -0.75 -27.42
N VAL A 270 3.29 -1.46 -28.50
CA VAL A 270 2.15 -2.39 -28.48
C VAL A 270 2.32 -3.45 -27.38
N SER A 271 3.51 -4.07 -27.29
CA SER A 271 3.80 -5.06 -26.25
C SER A 271 3.73 -4.50 -24.85
N ALA A 272 4.18 -3.26 -24.64
CA ALA A 272 4.08 -2.59 -23.33
C ALA A 272 2.63 -2.33 -22.94
N TRP A 273 1.77 -1.90 -23.88
CA TRP A 273 0.34 -1.71 -23.63
C TRP A 273 -0.39 -3.03 -23.37
N ILE A 274 -0.07 -4.09 -24.10
CA ILE A 274 -0.62 -5.44 -23.84
C ILE A 274 -0.26 -5.87 -22.42
N LYS A 275 1.03 -5.73 -22.03
CA LYS A 275 1.48 -6.06 -20.68
C LYS A 275 0.76 -5.21 -19.62
N ALA A 276 0.56 -3.92 -19.86
CA ALA A 276 -0.17 -3.05 -18.95
C ALA A 276 -1.63 -3.52 -18.78
N TYR A 277 -2.32 -3.85 -19.88
CA TYR A 277 -3.65 -4.41 -19.84
C TYR A 277 -3.72 -5.72 -19.04
N GLU A 278 -2.81 -6.66 -19.27
CA GLU A 278 -2.76 -7.93 -18.55
C GLU A 278 -2.53 -7.76 -17.05
N VAL A 279 -1.67 -6.79 -16.65
CA VAL A 279 -1.39 -6.51 -15.25
C VAL A 279 -2.62 -5.88 -14.58
N TRP A 280 -3.35 -4.98 -15.27
CA TRP A 280 -4.61 -4.41 -14.78
C TRP A 280 -5.69 -5.48 -14.66
N ARG A 281 -5.85 -6.37 -15.64
CA ARG A 281 -6.79 -7.48 -15.60
C ARG A 281 -6.52 -8.40 -14.40
N ARG A 282 -5.25 -8.80 -14.19
CA ARG A 282 -4.85 -9.61 -13.02
C ARG A 282 -5.13 -8.92 -11.69
N PHE A 283 -4.96 -7.61 -11.63
CA PHE A 283 -5.32 -6.83 -10.44
C PHE A 283 -6.85 -6.86 -10.20
N GLY A 284 -7.66 -6.69 -11.23
CA GLY A 284 -9.11 -6.81 -11.14
C GLY A 284 -9.59 -8.19 -10.65
N GLU A 285 -8.92 -9.26 -11.11
CA GLU A 285 -9.20 -10.64 -10.71
C GLU A 285 -8.68 -11.01 -9.31
N ARG A 286 -7.78 -10.20 -8.75
CA ARG A 286 -7.17 -10.49 -7.45
C ARG A 286 -8.18 -10.38 -6.32
N SER A 287 -8.19 -11.39 -5.43
CA SER A 287 -8.89 -11.32 -4.15
C SER A 287 -8.12 -10.43 -3.19
N ILE A 288 -8.62 -9.23 -2.95
CA ILE A 288 -7.96 -8.22 -2.11
C ILE A 288 -8.56 -8.32 -0.69
N PRO A 289 -7.74 -8.62 0.34
CA PRO A 289 -8.23 -8.69 1.71
C PRO A 289 -8.61 -7.29 2.21
N THR A 290 -9.72 -7.20 2.94
CA THR A 290 -10.12 -5.97 3.63
C THR A 290 -9.87 -6.08 5.14
N ASN A 291 -10.08 -5.00 5.87
CA ASN A 291 -10.07 -5.02 7.34
C ASN A 291 -11.34 -5.70 7.91
N SER A 292 -12.34 -5.92 7.07
CA SER A 292 -13.55 -6.69 7.35
C SER A 292 -13.32 -8.17 7.01
N GLN A 293 -14.29 -9.02 7.29
CA GLN A 293 -14.15 -10.49 7.06
C GLN A 293 -14.37 -10.90 5.59
N PHE A 294 -14.45 -9.96 4.66
CA PHE A 294 -14.66 -10.23 3.22
C PHE A 294 -13.49 -9.74 2.38
N ASN A 295 -13.35 -10.33 1.19
CA ASN A 295 -12.38 -9.91 0.17
C ASN A 295 -13.09 -9.20 -0.98
N ILE A 296 -12.41 -8.25 -1.61
CA ILE A 296 -12.90 -7.51 -2.77
C ILE A 296 -12.26 -8.07 -4.03
N LYS A 297 -13.06 -8.25 -5.10
CA LYS A 297 -12.61 -8.50 -6.47
C LYS A 297 -13.13 -7.39 -7.37
N LEU A 298 -12.26 -6.49 -7.80
CA LEU A 298 -12.66 -5.32 -8.59
C LEU A 298 -13.15 -5.69 -10.01
N GLY A 299 -12.60 -6.74 -10.63
CA GLY A 299 -13.02 -7.21 -11.95
C GLY A 299 -14.40 -7.86 -12.00
N SER A 300 -15.02 -8.08 -10.86
CA SER A 300 -16.39 -8.62 -10.81
C SER A 300 -17.47 -7.53 -10.79
N ILE A 301 -17.09 -6.26 -10.66
CA ILE A 301 -18.04 -5.14 -10.51
C ILE A 301 -18.95 -5.04 -11.73
N ASP A 302 -18.41 -5.06 -12.94
CA ASP A 302 -19.21 -4.96 -14.18
C ASP A 302 -20.20 -6.11 -14.28
N PHE A 303 -19.75 -7.34 -14.01
CA PHE A 303 -20.62 -8.52 -14.02
C PHE A 303 -21.74 -8.42 -12.97
N LEU A 304 -21.41 -8.01 -11.74
CA LEU A 304 -22.41 -7.82 -10.69
C LEU A 304 -23.42 -6.71 -11.02
N GLN A 305 -22.95 -5.63 -11.67
CA GLN A 305 -23.82 -4.57 -12.15
C GLN A 305 -24.76 -5.04 -13.25
N GLU A 306 -24.27 -5.81 -14.23
CA GLU A 306 -25.10 -6.41 -15.29
C GLU A 306 -26.15 -7.37 -14.71
N GLU A 307 -25.76 -8.23 -13.76
CA GLU A 307 -26.69 -9.11 -13.08
C GLU A 307 -27.77 -8.34 -12.29
N LYS A 308 -27.37 -7.28 -11.60
CA LYS A 308 -28.31 -6.41 -10.89
C LYS A 308 -29.29 -5.73 -11.84
N GLN A 309 -28.80 -5.22 -12.99
CA GLN A 309 -29.68 -4.62 -14.00
C GLN A 309 -30.66 -5.66 -14.56
N ARG A 310 -30.21 -6.88 -14.84
CA ARG A 310 -31.08 -7.97 -15.27
C ARG A 310 -32.17 -8.29 -14.25
N LYS A 311 -31.84 -8.30 -12.95
CA LYS A 311 -32.81 -8.52 -11.87
C LYS A 311 -33.81 -7.35 -11.73
N LEU A 312 -33.37 -6.13 -11.93
CA LEU A 312 -34.25 -4.96 -11.96
C LEU A 312 -35.22 -5.00 -13.16
N GLU A 313 -34.76 -5.47 -14.31
CA GLU A 313 -35.63 -5.69 -15.50
C GLU A 313 -36.66 -6.81 -15.25
N GLU A 314 -36.22 -7.96 -14.67
CA GLU A 314 -37.13 -9.04 -14.26
C GLU A 314 -38.20 -8.53 -13.27
N MET A 315 -37.80 -7.68 -12.34
CA MET A 315 -38.72 -7.04 -11.39
C MET A 315 -39.71 -6.11 -12.11
N ARG A 316 -39.27 -5.34 -13.10
CA ARG A 316 -40.13 -4.48 -13.95
C ARG A 316 -41.14 -5.28 -14.76
N GLU A 317 -40.71 -6.39 -15.38
CA GLU A 317 -41.58 -7.28 -16.16
C GLU A 317 -42.64 -7.95 -15.28
N LEU A 318 -42.36 -8.21 -13.98
CA LEU A 318 -43.32 -8.81 -13.09
C LEU A 318 -44.62 -8.00 -12.93
N ALA A 319 -44.51 -6.66 -12.93
CA ALA A 319 -45.70 -5.75 -12.88
C ALA A 319 -45.29 -4.36 -13.41
N SER A 320 -45.26 -4.21 -14.72
CA SER A 320 -44.83 -2.98 -15.40
C SER A 320 -45.69 -1.77 -15.06
N ASP A 321 -46.99 -1.97 -14.88
CA ASP A 321 -47.95 -0.94 -14.45
C ASP A 321 -47.65 -0.35 -13.06
N VAL A 322 -47.28 -1.18 -12.11
CA VAL A 322 -46.90 -0.74 -10.77
C VAL A 322 -45.53 -0.06 -10.80
N TYR A 323 -44.58 -0.60 -11.59
CA TYR A 323 -43.26 -0.05 -11.74
C TYR A 323 -43.29 1.38 -12.33
N GLU A 324 -43.99 1.55 -13.46
CA GLU A 324 -44.13 2.86 -14.14
C GLU A 324 -44.82 3.89 -13.26
N LYS A 325 -45.81 3.47 -12.46
CA LYS A 325 -46.48 4.35 -11.51
C LYS A 325 -45.54 4.83 -10.42
N LEU A 326 -44.69 3.96 -9.89
CA LEU A 326 -43.68 4.33 -8.89
C LEU A 326 -42.59 5.23 -9.49
N VAL A 327 -42.15 4.97 -10.72
CA VAL A 327 -41.24 5.87 -11.45
C VAL A 327 -41.82 7.26 -11.57
N GLU A 328 -43.11 7.38 -11.99
CA GLU A 328 -43.76 8.69 -12.09
C GLU A 328 -43.93 9.36 -10.71
N GLU A 329 -44.24 8.62 -9.66
CA GLU A 329 -44.25 9.13 -8.28
C GLU A 329 -42.88 9.70 -7.91
N ASN A 330 -41.79 8.98 -8.21
CA ASN A 330 -40.41 9.43 -7.94
C ASN A 330 -40.04 10.66 -8.77
N ILE A 331 -40.42 10.73 -10.06
CA ILE A 331 -40.23 11.89 -10.90
C ILE A 331 -40.92 13.13 -10.30
N GLN A 332 -42.09 12.97 -9.67
CA GLN A 332 -42.83 14.08 -9.02
C GLN A 332 -42.05 14.65 -7.80
N THR A 333 -41.18 13.87 -7.17
CA THR A 333 -40.36 14.34 -6.04
C THR A 333 -39.15 15.17 -6.47
N LEU A 334 -38.76 15.09 -7.76
CA LEU A 334 -37.59 15.82 -8.27
C LEU A 334 -37.84 17.35 -8.31
N PRO A 335 -36.77 18.17 -8.21
CA PRO A 335 -36.84 19.61 -8.48
C PRO A 335 -37.46 19.91 -9.86
N ILE A 336 -38.17 21.04 -9.97
CA ILE A 336 -38.95 21.40 -11.18
C ILE A 336 -38.08 21.46 -12.43
N ASP A 337 -36.87 21.99 -12.34
CA ASP A 337 -35.89 22.10 -13.42
C ASP A 337 -35.46 20.72 -13.94
N ILE A 338 -35.14 19.77 -13.04
CA ILE A 338 -34.79 18.40 -13.41
C ILE A 338 -35.99 17.66 -13.99
N ARG A 339 -37.19 17.81 -13.40
CA ARG A 339 -38.43 17.22 -13.89
C ARG A 339 -38.72 17.66 -15.33
N ASN A 340 -38.49 18.93 -15.62
CA ASN A 340 -38.65 19.46 -16.99
C ASN A 340 -37.65 18.86 -17.99
N VAL A 341 -36.43 18.54 -17.54
CA VAL A 341 -35.43 17.84 -18.40
C VAL A 341 -35.90 16.41 -18.71
N VAL A 342 -36.42 15.69 -17.74
CA VAL A 342 -36.93 14.31 -17.90
C VAL A 342 -38.07 14.27 -18.90
N ARG A 343 -39.02 15.22 -18.82
CA ARG A 343 -40.22 15.27 -19.66
C ARG A 343 -39.98 15.74 -21.10
N LYS A 344 -38.85 16.38 -21.41
CA LYS A 344 -38.45 16.77 -22.74
C LYS A 344 -38.07 15.56 -23.58
N LYS A 345 -38.43 15.60 -24.89
CA LYS A 345 -37.95 14.61 -25.83
C LYS A 345 -36.42 14.63 -25.93
N PRO A 346 -35.77 13.49 -26.25
CA PRO A 346 -34.29 13.43 -26.31
C PRO A 346 -33.66 14.51 -27.19
N GLU A 347 -34.33 14.87 -28.32
CA GLU A 347 -33.86 15.87 -29.28
C GLU A 347 -33.93 17.30 -28.71
N GLU A 348 -34.85 17.56 -27.77
CA GLU A 348 -35.10 18.88 -27.16
C GLU A 348 -34.27 19.14 -25.91
N ARG A 349 -33.46 18.14 -25.50
CA ARG A 349 -32.60 18.25 -24.30
C ARG A 349 -31.30 18.97 -24.64
N THR A 350 -30.86 19.84 -23.73
CA THR A 350 -29.51 20.44 -23.81
C THR A 350 -28.45 19.37 -23.68
N GLU A 351 -27.22 19.64 -24.12
CA GLU A 351 -26.08 18.72 -23.97
C GLU A 351 -25.82 18.34 -22.47
N ALA A 352 -25.96 19.31 -21.57
CA ALA A 352 -25.88 19.05 -20.13
C ALA A 352 -27.04 18.13 -19.66
N GLY A 353 -28.25 18.33 -20.18
CA GLY A 353 -29.39 17.47 -19.87
C GLY A 353 -29.24 16.04 -20.41
N LYS A 354 -28.71 15.88 -21.60
CA LYS A 354 -28.40 14.55 -22.17
C LYS A 354 -27.35 13.81 -21.32
N LYS A 355 -26.30 14.52 -20.91
CA LYS A 355 -25.24 13.95 -20.08
C LYS A 355 -25.69 13.57 -18.66
N ALA A 356 -26.62 14.33 -18.08
CA ALA A 356 -27.16 14.06 -16.75
C ALA A 356 -28.26 12.96 -16.74
N MET A 357 -28.84 12.66 -17.90
CA MET A 357 -30.02 11.79 -18.00
C MET A 357 -29.80 10.37 -17.40
N PRO A 358 -28.67 9.66 -17.61
CA PRO A 358 -28.47 8.35 -17.01
C PRO A 358 -28.57 8.38 -15.48
N ALA A 359 -27.91 9.34 -14.82
CA ALA A 359 -27.95 9.49 -13.37
C ALA A 359 -29.36 9.87 -12.86
N ILE A 360 -30.09 10.67 -13.60
CA ILE A 360 -31.47 11.01 -13.26
C ILE A 360 -32.37 9.77 -13.37
N LEU A 361 -32.27 8.99 -14.44
CA LEU A 361 -33.05 7.75 -14.63
C LEU A 361 -32.75 6.73 -13.52
N GLU A 362 -31.51 6.64 -13.10
CA GLU A 362 -31.11 5.81 -11.97
C GLU A 362 -31.74 6.29 -10.66
N SER A 363 -31.75 7.60 -10.41
CA SER A 363 -32.31 8.18 -9.17
C SER A 363 -33.84 8.04 -9.05
N VAL A 364 -34.56 7.85 -10.16
CA VAL A 364 -36.03 7.68 -10.14
C VAL A 364 -36.47 6.22 -10.19
N GLN A 365 -35.53 5.27 -10.24
CA GLN A 365 -35.87 3.85 -10.16
C GLN A 365 -36.58 3.55 -8.81
N PRO A 366 -37.63 2.72 -8.81
CA PRO A 366 -38.29 2.34 -7.59
C PRO A 366 -37.38 1.52 -6.67
N ASP A 367 -37.42 1.80 -5.39
CA ASP A 367 -36.80 0.92 -4.41
C ASP A 367 -37.41 -0.49 -4.53
N PRO A 368 -36.59 -1.54 -4.69
CA PRO A 368 -37.07 -2.91 -4.87
C PRO A 368 -38.00 -3.39 -3.75
N LYS A 369 -37.74 -2.99 -2.50
CA LYS A 369 -38.57 -3.34 -1.34
C LYS A 369 -39.91 -2.65 -1.37
N VAL A 370 -39.95 -1.37 -1.76
CA VAL A 370 -41.20 -0.58 -1.89
C VAL A 370 -42.03 -1.15 -3.03
N PHE A 371 -41.41 -1.50 -4.17
CA PHE A 371 -42.10 -2.14 -5.28
C PHE A 371 -42.76 -3.47 -4.85
N ALA A 372 -41.98 -4.36 -4.20
CA ALA A 372 -42.51 -5.65 -3.76
C ALA A 372 -43.73 -5.52 -2.81
N GLN A 373 -43.74 -4.51 -1.94
CA GLN A 373 -44.87 -4.26 -1.03
C GLN A 373 -46.14 -3.77 -1.75
N ARG A 374 -46.00 -3.09 -2.88
CA ARG A 374 -47.13 -2.56 -3.66
C ARG A 374 -47.77 -3.56 -4.62
N LEU A 375 -47.19 -4.74 -4.77
CA LEU A 375 -47.70 -5.77 -5.63
C LEU A 375 -48.92 -6.49 -5.04
N PRO A 376 -49.81 -7.02 -5.92
CA PRO A 376 -50.86 -7.93 -5.50
C PRO A 376 -50.31 -9.17 -4.77
N LYS A 377 -51.04 -9.68 -3.77
CA LYS A 377 -50.59 -10.78 -2.90
C LYS A 377 -50.03 -12.01 -3.67
N GLY A 378 -50.56 -12.32 -4.85
CA GLY A 378 -50.11 -13.42 -5.68
C GLY A 378 -48.71 -13.24 -6.32
N LYS A 379 -48.19 -11.99 -6.41
CA LYS A 379 -46.88 -11.67 -6.99
C LYS A 379 -45.84 -11.29 -5.91
N GLN A 380 -46.25 -11.06 -4.68
CA GLN A 380 -45.36 -10.59 -3.61
C GLN A 380 -44.24 -11.59 -3.28
N LEU A 381 -44.53 -12.90 -3.31
CA LEU A 381 -43.51 -13.92 -3.03
C LEU A 381 -42.41 -13.96 -4.08
N ALA A 382 -42.77 -13.84 -5.36
CA ALA A 382 -41.81 -13.78 -6.47
C ALA A 382 -40.95 -12.49 -6.38
N ALA A 383 -41.59 -11.36 -6.09
CA ALA A 383 -40.89 -10.10 -5.91
C ALA A 383 -39.95 -10.11 -4.70
N ALA A 384 -40.35 -10.69 -3.56
CA ALA A 384 -39.50 -10.80 -2.39
C ALA A 384 -38.21 -11.60 -2.67
N ARG A 385 -38.32 -12.65 -3.49
CA ARG A 385 -37.12 -13.40 -3.93
C ARG A 385 -36.19 -12.57 -4.79
N ILE A 386 -36.73 -11.81 -5.76
CA ILE A 386 -35.91 -10.92 -6.60
C ILE A 386 -35.25 -9.83 -5.75
N VAL A 387 -35.95 -9.29 -4.75
CA VAL A 387 -35.40 -8.29 -3.81
C VAL A 387 -34.24 -8.88 -3.00
N GLU A 388 -34.34 -10.12 -2.54
CA GLU A 388 -33.26 -10.81 -1.85
C GLU A 388 -32.06 -11.01 -2.78
N GLU A 389 -32.28 -11.49 -4.01
CA GLU A 389 -31.24 -11.67 -5.03
C GLU A 389 -30.55 -10.33 -5.38
N ILE A 390 -31.28 -9.21 -5.48
CA ILE A 390 -30.69 -7.87 -5.68
C ILE A 390 -29.85 -7.46 -4.46
N SER A 391 -30.34 -7.70 -3.24
CA SER A 391 -29.61 -7.35 -2.02
C SER A 391 -28.32 -8.14 -1.85
N ASP A 392 -28.24 -9.35 -2.40
CA ASP A 392 -27.03 -10.19 -2.37
C ASP A 392 -25.97 -9.71 -3.40
N LEU A 393 -26.39 -8.92 -4.40
CA LEU A 393 -25.51 -8.32 -5.42
C LEU A 393 -24.93 -6.96 -5.00
N ASP A 394 -25.48 -6.30 -3.98
CA ASP A 394 -25.04 -5.03 -3.41
C ASP A 394 -23.94 -5.24 -2.35
#